data_5a24f2116dece22383d8ef287fd295d5
#
_entry.id   5a24f2116dece22383d8ef287fd295d5
#
_cell.length_a   1.000
_cell.length_b   1.000
_cell.length_c   1.000
_cell.angle_alpha   90.00
_cell.angle_beta   90.00
_cell.angle_gamma   90.00
#
_symmetry.space_group_name_H-M   'P 1'
#
loop_
_entity.id
_entity.type
_entity.pdbx_description
1 polymer ?
#
loop_
_entity_poly.entity_id
_entity_poly.type
_entity_poly.pdbx_seq_one_letter_code
_entity_poly.pdbx_strand_id
1 'polypeptide(L)'
;MVERRKINGNILITPTILGLVILAAVLAGGAGVNYYLAVKETRMINAYLGYAHELQTLSQEIAKNSKAAPQGEVAIFDALAENRSNFDAILGYLINGNQKMRLPPSPEDTKTELDRASALWEETRTQLDDILNNRDAMVSLRDIAGDLAITMSAIQLDNNKIVATMLLANAPTNQVALAQRQTQLIERMSRSVDKIIELGTTKALSDSFSRDSGNFTRVLEGIANGNRELLLTASNNADVQASLNRIDELFRSVMTRMVEINARSAHVAEMKKSAESIYQGSADVRDLYGALAARYESTRGKGIKSPLFGIGCVIAALMMLATICF
;
A
#
# COMPACT_ATOMS: atom_id res chain seq x y z
N MET A 1 44.13 -37.78 -77.74
CA MET A 1 43.05 -38.75 -77.43
C MET A 1 42.92 -38.76 -75.91
N VAL A 2 42.00 -37.93 -75.36
CA VAL A 2 41.80 -37.82 -73.92
C VAL A 2 40.43 -38.46 -73.64
N GLU A 3 40.44 -39.57 -73.01
CA GLU A 3 39.30 -40.37 -72.61
C GLU A 3 38.55 -39.72 -71.44
N ARG A 4 37.30 -39.23 -71.67
CA ARG A 4 36.42 -38.72 -70.64
C ARG A 4 35.81 -39.88 -69.89
N ARG A 5 36.30 -40.11 -68.67
CA ARG A 5 35.64 -41.03 -67.70
C ARG A 5 34.31 -40.39 -67.25
N LYS A 6 33.18 -40.90 -67.71
CA LYS A 6 31.86 -40.64 -67.17
C LYS A 6 31.76 -41.30 -65.79
N ILE A 7 31.71 -40.52 -64.74
CA ILE A 7 31.36 -41.01 -63.41
C ILE A 7 29.82 -41.10 -63.36
N ASN A 8 29.29 -42.33 -63.61
CA ASN A 8 27.91 -42.65 -63.31
C ASN A 8 27.81 -42.92 -61.79
N GLY A 9 27.47 -41.87 -61.03
CA GLY A 9 27.20 -41.99 -59.62
C GLY A 9 25.75 -42.39 -59.34
N ASN A 10 25.33 -43.62 -59.64
CA ASN A 10 24.16 -44.20 -58.99
C ASN A 10 24.63 -44.69 -57.60
N ILE A 11 24.42 -43.85 -56.61
CA ILE A 11 24.55 -44.24 -55.22
C ILE A 11 23.40 -45.22 -54.97
N LEU A 12 23.65 -46.50 -55.06
CA LEU A 12 22.75 -47.55 -54.58
C LEU A 12 22.64 -47.40 -53.06
N ILE A 13 21.62 -46.67 -52.61
CA ILE A 13 21.31 -46.55 -51.20
C ILE A 13 20.96 -47.95 -50.70
N THR A 14 21.91 -48.59 -50.02
CA THR A 14 21.68 -49.88 -49.40
C THR A 14 20.60 -49.73 -48.32
N PRO A 15 19.72 -50.72 -48.08
CA PRO A 15 18.64 -50.66 -47.10
C PRO A 15 19.15 -50.27 -45.67
N THR A 16 20.41 -50.58 -45.39
CA THR A 16 21.10 -50.16 -44.17
C THR A 16 21.35 -48.64 -44.04
N ILE A 17 21.76 -47.99 -45.16
CA ILE A 17 21.97 -46.55 -45.20
C ILE A 17 20.63 -45.81 -45.09
N LEU A 18 19.59 -46.32 -45.74
CA LEU A 18 18.23 -45.73 -45.61
C LEU A 18 17.71 -45.85 -44.17
N GLY A 19 17.93 -46.99 -43.52
CA GLY A 19 17.58 -47.20 -42.10
C GLY A 19 18.28 -46.23 -41.15
N LEU A 20 19.59 -45.99 -41.38
CA LEU A 20 20.37 -45.05 -40.57
C LEU A 20 19.95 -43.60 -40.77
N VAL A 21 19.60 -43.20 -42.02
CA VAL A 21 19.08 -41.85 -42.29
C VAL A 21 17.72 -41.61 -41.62
N ILE A 22 16.82 -42.61 -41.69
CA ILE A 22 15.52 -42.52 -40.98
C ILE A 22 15.74 -42.43 -39.46
N LEU A 23 16.61 -43.25 -38.87
CA LEU A 23 16.92 -43.19 -37.44
C LEU A 23 17.50 -41.85 -37.03
N ALA A 24 18.41 -41.27 -37.80
CA ALA A 24 18.99 -39.96 -37.58
C ALA A 24 17.92 -38.84 -37.65
N ALA A 25 17.00 -38.92 -38.62
CA ALA A 25 15.88 -37.98 -38.74
C ALA A 25 14.92 -38.08 -37.55
N VAL A 26 14.60 -39.27 -37.06
CA VAL A 26 13.75 -39.48 -35.87
C VAL A 26 14.44 -38.94 -34.60
N LEU A 27 15.74 -39.19 -34.43
CA LEU A 27 16.51 -38.65 -33.29
C LEU A 27 16.59 -37.11 -33.33
N ALA A 28 16.87 -36.54 -34.49
CA ALA A 28 16.91 -35.09 -34.66
C ALA A 28 15.51 -34.44 -34.43
N GLY A 29 14.45 -35.03 -34.95
CA GLY A 29 13.06 -34.63 -34.71
C GLY A 29 12.69 -34.69 -33.22
N GLY A 30 13.02 -35.82 -32.56
CA GLY A 30 12.80 -35.99 -31.12
C GLY A 30 13.59 -35.00 -30.26
N ALA A 31 14.84 -34.69 -30.64
CA ALA A 31 15.65 -33.66 -29.98
C ALA A 31 15.06 -32.27 -30.16
N GLY A 32 14.58 -31.94 -31.37
CA GLY A 32 13.90 -30.65 -31.65
C GLY A 32 12.62 -30.44 -30.84
N VAL A 33 11.79 -31.49 -30.74
CA VAL A 33 10.58 -31.46 -29.91
C VAL A 33 10.93 -31.31 -28.43
N ASN A 34 11.93 -32.06 -27.93
CA ASN A 34 12.38 -31.97 -26.53
C ASN A 34 12.91 -30.59 -26.21
N TYR A 35 13.73 -29.98 -27.10
CA TYR A 35 14.21 -28.61 -26.94
C TYR A 35 13.08 -27.59 -26.91
N TYR A 36 12.10 -27.69 -27.83
CA TYR A 36 10.95 -26.83 -27.86
C TYR A 36 10.13 -26.88 -26.55
N LEU A 37 9.88 -28.13 -26.06
CA LEU A 37 9.15 -28.32 -24.81
C LEU A 37 9.93 -27.76 -23.60
N ALA A 38 11.25 -27.95 -23.55
CA ALA A 38 12.11 -27.38 -22.49
C ALA A 38 12.10 -25.84 -22.46
N VAL A 39 12.18 -25.21 -23.63
CA VAL A 39 12.10 -23.75 -23.73
C VAL A 39 10.72 -23.24 -23.31
N LYS A 40 9.65 -23.91 -23.73
CA LYS A 40 8.27 -23.58 -23.33
C LYS A 40 8.08 -23.68 -21.81
N GLU A 41 8.52 -24.79 -21.19
CA GLU A 41 8.43 -25.01 -19.76
C GLU A 41 9.23 -23.95 -18.98
N THR A 42 10.45 -23.64 -19.41
CA THR A 42 11.28 -22.59 -18.79
C THR A 42 10.59 -21.23 -18.83
N ARG A 43 9.94 -20.88 -19.95
CA ARG A 43 9.19 -19.62 -20.06
C ARG A 43 8.00 -19.57 -19.10
N MET A 44 7.26 -20.68 -18.97
CA MET A 44 6.12 -20.76 -18.04
C MET A 44 6.59 -20.61 -16.59
N ILE A 45 7.64 -21.34 -16.20
CA ILE A 45 8.18 -21.25 -14.82
C ILE A 45 8.69 -19.84 -14.52
N ASN A 46 9.41 -19.21 -15.45
CA ASN A 46 9.86 -17.82 -15.27
C ASN A 46 8.69 -16.84 -15.14
N ALA A 47 7.56 -17.06 -15.82
CA ALA A 47 6.36 -16.25 -15.68
C ALA A 47 5.71 -16.44 -14.29
N TYR A 48 5.59 -17.68 -13.80
CA TYR A 48 5.08 -17.95 -12.44
C TYR A 48 5.99 -17.34 -11.37
N LEU A 49 7.31 -17.45 -11.51
CA LEU A 49 8.29 -16.82 -10.63
C LEU A 49 8.15 -15.30 -10.64
N GLY A 50 8.01 -14.70 -11.82
CA GLY A 50 7.78 -13.26 -11.96
C GLY A 50 6.53 -12.81 -11.19
N TYR A 51 5.41 -13.52 -11.38
CA TYR A 51 4.17 -13.23 -10.67
C TYR A 51 4.28 -13.44 -9.14
N ALA A 52 4.96 -14.49 -8.68
CA ALA A 52 5.16 -14.71 -7.24
C ALA A 52 6.00 -13.58 -6.61
N HIS A 53 7.05 -13.11 -7.28
CA HIS A 53 7.85 -11.97 -6.81
C HIS A 53 7.08 -10.65 -6.86
N GLU A 54 6.23 -10.46 -7.87
CA GLU A 54 5.38 -9.27 -7.98
C GLU A 54 4.35 -9.22 -6.84
N LEU A 55 3.71 -10.36 -6.51
CA LEU A 55 2.83 -10.47 -5.35
C LEU A 55 3.56 -10.19 -4.03
N GLN A 56 4.81 -10.66 -3.90
CA GLN A 56 5.67 -10.35 -2.76
C GLN A 56 5.93 -8.84 -2.63
N THR A 57 6.22 -8.17 -3.73
CA THR A 57 6.45 -6.70 -3.77
C THR A 57 5.17 -5.94 -3.45
N LEU A 58 4.05 -6.30 -4.09
CA LEU A 58 2.74 -5.69 -3.84
C LEU A 58 2.31 -5.83 -2.38
N SER A 59 2.57 -6.99 -1.74
CA SER A 59 2.24 -7.19 -0.33
C SER A 59 2.99 -6.22 0.58
N GLN A 60 4.25 -5.91 0.29
CA GLN A 60 5.04 -4.95 1.05
C GLN A 60 4.56 -3.51 0.83
N GLU A 61 4.20 -3.16 -0.41
CA GLU A 61 3.64 -1.86 -0.74
C GLU A 61 2.27 -1.65 -0.08
N ILE A 62 1.41 -2.66 -0.09
CA ILE A 62 0.13 -2.65 0.61
C ILE A 62 0.35 -2.42 2.11
N ALA A 63 1.27 -3.15 2.74
CA ALA A 63 1.55 -3.00 4.16
C ALA A 63 2.09 -1.60 4.50
N LYS A 64 3.01 -1.06 3.70
CA LYS A 64 3.54 0.30 3.84
C LYS A 64 2.45 1.36 3.71
N ASN A 65 1.66 1.28 2.64
CA ASN A 65 0.62 2.25 2.34
C ASN A 65 -0.55 2.14 3.34
N SER A 66 -0.92 0.94 3.78
CA SER A 66 -1.92 0.73 4.83
C SER A 66 -1.53 1.44 6.13
N LYS A 67 -0.25 1.34 6.54
CA LYS A 67 0.26 2.05 7.72
C LYS A 67 0.20 3.57 7.58
N ALA A 68 0.31 4.09 6.37
CA ALA A 68 0.23 5.53 6.07
C ALA A 68 -1.20 6.03 5.83
N ALA A 69 -2.17 5.16 5.51
CA ALA A 69 -3.56 5.51 5.21
C ALA A 69 -4.25 6.38 6.28
N PRO A 70 -3.99 6.20 7.62
CA PRO A 70 -4.54 7.08 8.64
C PRO A 70 -4.13 8.55 8.53
N GLN A 71 -3.13 8.89 7.69
CA GLN A 71 -2.76 10.28 7.43
C GLN A 71 -3.75 11.01 6.50
N GLY A 72 -4.69 10.29 5.88
CA GLY A 72 -5.74 10.86 5.05
C GLY A 72 -5.25 11.41 3.69
N GLU A 73 -4.10 10.94 3.18
CA GLU A 73 -3.62 11.35 1.86
C GLU A 73 -4.33 10.60 0.74
N VAL A 74 -4.97 11.31 -0.17
CA VAL A 74 -5.71 10.73 -1.31
C VAL A 74 -4.84 9.79 -2.13
N ALA A 75 -3.59 10.18 -2.42
CA ALA A 75 -2.66 9.39 -3.21
C ALA A 75 -2.35 8.01 -2.59
N ILE A 76 -2.37 7.89 -1.25
CA ILE A 76 -2.15 6.62 -0.54
C ILE A 76 -3.32 5.67 -0.80
N PHE A 77 -4.55 6.17 -0.74
CA PHE A 77 -5.74 5.35 -1.01
C PHE A 77 -5.82 4.93 -2.48
N ASP A 78 -5.46 5.82 -3.42
CA ASP A 78 -5.41 5.49 -4.84
C ASP A 78 -4.37 4.38 -5.10
N ALA A 79 -3.18 4.47 -4.50
CA ALA A 79 -2.16 3.43 -4.59
C ALA A 79 -2.60 2.10 -3.96
N LEU A 80 -3.32 2.14 -2.82
CA LEU A 80 -3.86 0.93 -2.19
C LEU A 80 -4.92 0.25 -3.08
N ALA A 81 -5.80 1.02 -3.70
CA ALA A 81 -6.82 0.50 -4.61
C ALA A 81 -6.19 -0.12 -5.86
N GLU A 82 -5.16 0.51 -6.43
CA GLU A 82 -4.40 -0.02 -7.57
C GLU A 82 -3.65 -1.31 -7.18
N ASN A 83 -2.92 -1.31 -6.07
CA ASN A 83 -2.18 -2.47 -5.59
C ASN A 83 -3.12 -3.66 -5.31
N ARG A 84 -4.31 -3.41 -4.73
CA ARG A 84 -5.34 -4.43 -4.54
C ARG A 84 -5.80 -5.04 -5.87
N SER A 85 -6.10 -4.20 -6.84
CA SER A 85 -6.54 -4.64 -8.18
C SER A 85 -5.47 -5.47 -8.89
N ASN A 86 -4.21 -5.02 -8.82
CA ASN A 86 -3.08 -5.72 -9.40
C ASN A 86 -2.84 -7.07 -8.72
N PHE A 87 -2.94 -7.11 -7.40
CA PHE A 87 -2.80 -8.34 -6.62
C PHE A 87 -3.87 -9.37 -6.99
N ASP A 88 -5.16 -8.96 -7.04
CA ASP A 88 -6.28 -9.81 -7.46
C ASP A 88 -6.04 -10.37 -8.87
N ALA A 89 -5.58 -9.54 -9.82
CA ALA A 89 -5.32 -9.95 -11.19
C ALA A 89 -4.19 -10.98 -11.28
N ILE A 90 -3.06 -10.73 -10.61
CA ILE A 90 -1.88 -11.61 -10.65
C ILE A 90 -2.17 -12.94 -9.96
N LEU A 91 -2.82 -12.93 -8.80
CA LEU A 91 -3.23 -14.15 -8.11
C LEU A 91 -4.21 -14.95 -9.00
N GLY A 92 -5.15 -14.27 -9.65
CA GLY A 92 -6.05 -14.86 -10.62
C GLY A 92 -5.30 -15.51 -11.81
N TYR A 93 -4.19 -14.94 -12.28
CA TYR A 93 -3.35 -15.54 -13.32
C TYR A 93 -2.65 -16.82 -12.84
N LEU A 94 -2.23 -16.87 -11.59
CA LEU A 94 -1.65 -18.08 -11.02
C LEU A 94 -2.68 -19.19 -10.86
N ILE A 95 -3.91 -18.86 -10.46
CA ILE A 95 -4.98 -19.85 -10.22
C ILE A 95 -5.60 -20.33 -11.54
N ASN A 96 -5.93 -19.41 -12.46
CA ASN A 96 -6.74 -19.70 -13.64
C ASN A 96 -5.93 -19.71 -14.95
N GLY A 97 -4.66 -19.30 -14.90
CA GLY A 97 -3.83 -19.05 -16.07
C GLY A 97 -4.07 -17.66 -16.68
N ASN A 98 -3.18 -17.28 -17.61
CA ASN A 98 -3.25 -16.03 -18.37
C ASN A 98 -3.33 -16.33 -19.85
N GLN A 99 -4.52 -16.25 -20.44
CA GLN A 99 -4.75 -16.56 -21.87
C GLN A 99 -3.97 -15.64 -22.81
N LYS A 100 -3.81 -14.35 -22.46
CA LYS A 100 -3.07 -13.39 -23.30
C LYS A 100 -1.59 -13.76 -23.42
N MET A 101 -1.01 -14.28 -22.33
CA MET A 101 0.38 -14.76 -22.31
C MET A 101 0.51 -16.26 -22.60
N ARG A 102 -0.59 -16.95 -22.91
CA ARG A 102 -0.64 -18.41 -23.11
C ARG A 102 -0.04 -19.18 -21.93
N LEU A 103 -0.25 -18.65 -20.73
CA LEU A 103 0.20 -19.27 -19.49
C LEU A 103 -0.95 -20.11 -18.93
N PRO A 104 -0.78 -21.44 -18.75
CA PRO A 104 -1.77 -22.28 -18.08
C PRO A 104 -1.88 -21.96 -16.59
N PRO A 105 -2.87 -22.50 -15.86
CA PRO A 105 -2.88 -22.48 -14.40
C PRO A 105 -1.58 -23.04 -13.80
N SER A 106 -1.27 -22.63 -12.58
CA SER A 106 -0.10 -23.13 -11.84
C SER A 106 -0.10 -24.66 -11.75
N PRO A 107 1.10 -25.30 -11.75
CA PRO A 107 1.22 -26.75 -11.62
C PRO A 107 0.56 -27.30 -10.37
N GLU A 108 -0.01 -28.52 -10.44
CA GLU A 108 -0.75 -29.14 -9.33
C GLU A 108 0.10 -29.32 -8.06
N ASP A 109 1.42 -29.51 -8.20
CA ASP A 109 2.35 -29.64 -7.07
C ASP A 109 2.59 -28.34 -6.30
N THR A 110 2.08 -27.19 -6.79
CA THR A 110 2.11 -25.89 -6.12
C THR A 110 0.76 -25.51 -5.49
N LYS A 111 -0.25 -26.36 -5.63
CA LYS A 111 -1.63 -26.06 -5.22
C LYS A 111 -1.76 -25.75 -3.73
N THR A 112 -1.08 -26.50 -2.88
CA THR A 112 -1.15 -26.32 -1.42
C THR A 112 -0.66 -24.92 -1.00
N GLU A 113 0.47 -24.47 -1.56
CA GLU A 113 1.02 -23.14 -1.31
C GLU A 113 0.12 -22.06 -1.89
N LEU A 114 -0.44 -22.29 -3.07
CA LEU A 114 -1.34 -21.33 -3.74
C LEU A 114 -2.68 -21.18 -3.00
N ASP A 115 -3.26 -22.29 -2.50
CA ASP A 115 -4.49 -22.27 -1.69
C ASP A 115 -4.27 -21.49 -0.38
N ARG A 116 -3.11 -21.69 0.29
CA ARG A 116 -2.74 -20.90 1.48
C ARG A 116 -2.54 -19.43 1.15
N ALA A 117 -1.87 -19.13 0.03
CA ALA A 117 -1.67 -17.76 -0.45
C ALA A 117 -3.00 -17.05 -0.73
N SER A 118 -3.94 -17.77 -1.35
CA SER A 118 -5.28 -17.26 -1.63
C SER A 118 -6.08 -16.98 -0.35
N ALA A 119 -6.03 -17.90 0.63
CA ALA A 119 -6.73 -17.74 1.91
C ALA A 119 -6.19 -16.51 2.70
N LEU A 120 -4.86 -16.36 2.75
CA LEU A 120 -4.22 -15.23 3.43
C LEU A 120 -4.50 -13.90 2.70
N TRP A 121 -4.58 -13.93 1.37
CA TRP A 121 -4.97 -12.77 0.58
C TRP A 121 -6.42 -12.35 0.86
N GLU A 122 -7.37 -13.27 0.94
CA GLU A 122 -8.77 -12.93 1.24
C GLU A 122 -8.92 -12.24 2.61
N GLU A 123 -8.15 -12.67 3.62
CA GLU A 123 -8.12 -12.00 4.92
C GLU A 123 -7.53 -10.58 4.79
N THR A 124 -6.37 -10.45 4.13
CA THR A 124 -5.71 -9.16 3.89
C THR A 124 -6.59 -8.24 3.06
N ARG A 125 -7.26 -8.76 2.04
CA ARG A 125 -8.18 -8.03 1.17
C ARG A 125 -9.37 -7.46 1.94
N THR A 126 -9.97 -8.23 2.85
CA THR A 126 -11.06 -7.76 3.71
C THR A 126 -10.61 -6.56 4.56
N GLN A 127 -9.44 -6.65 5.18
CA GLN A 127 -8.87 -5.56 5.97
C GLN A 127 -8.51 -4.33 5.09
N LEU A 128 -8.06 -4.56 3.86
CA LEU A 128 -7.78 -3.51 2.90
C LEU A 128 -9.06 -2.82 2.41
N ASP A 129 -10.15 -3.58 2.21
CA ASP A 129 -11.46 -3.03 1.89
C ASP A 129 -11.99 -2.16 3.03
N ASP A 130 -11.78 -2.52 4.30
CA ASP A 130 -12.12 -1.68 5.44
C ASP A 130 -11.35 -0.35 5.41
N ILE A 131 -10.06 -0.37 5.04
CA ILE A 131 -9.27 0.86 4.88
C ILE A 131 -9.82 1.72 3.75
N LEU A 132 -10.09 1.13 2.58
CA LEU A 132 -10.58 1.84 1.42
C LEU A 132 -11.98 2.42 1.62
N ASN A 133 -12.86 1.70 2.32
CA ASN A 133 -14.22 2.16 2.65
C ASN A 133 -14.21 3.37 3.61
N ASN A 134 -13.15 3.54 4.41
CA ASN A 134 -13.00 4.68 5.33
C ASN A 134 -12.24 5.87 4.72
N ARG A 135 -11.88 5.81 3.41
CA ARG A 135 -11.15 6.86 2.68
C ARG A 135 -11.73 8.26 2.91
N ASP A 136 -13.02 8.43 2.60
CA ASP A 136 -13.67 9.75 2.64
C ASP A 136 -13.71 10.34 4.06
N ALA A 137 -13.87 9.48 5.06
CA ALA A 137 -13.82 9.89 6.45
C ALA A 137 -12.43 10.43 6.83
N MET A 138 -11.36 9.76 6.37
CA MET A 138 -9.98 10.15 6.69
C MET A 138 -9.54 11.38 5.93
N VAL A 139 -9.86 11.49 4.65
CA VAL A 139 -9.57 12.69 3.85
C VAL A 139 -10.26 13.90 4.47
N SER A 140 -11.56 13.77 4.82
CA SER A 140 -12.31 14.84 5.50
C SER A 140 -11.70 15.20 6.88
N LEU A 141 -11.24 14.23 7.67
CA LEU A 141 -10.59 14.49 8.95
C LEU A 141 -9.28 15.25 8.78
N ARG A 142 -8.49 14.94 7.76
CA ARG A 142 -7.26 15.69 7.44
C ARG A 142 -7.56 17.15 7.07
N ASP A 143 -8.59 17.38 6.24
CA ASP A 143 -8.99 18.72 5.84
C ASP A 143 -9.48 19.54 7.05
N ILE A 144 -10.32 18.92 7.91
CA ILE A 144 -10.78 19.53 9.16
C ILE A 144 -9.59 19.86 10.08
N ALA A 145 -8.58 18.98 10.16
CA ALA A 145 -7.38 19.22 10.95
C ALA A 145 -6.62 20.46 10.46
N GLY A 146 -6.45 20.58 9.15
CA GLY A 146 -5.82 21.75 8.53
C GLY A 146 -6.55 23.04 8.81
N ASP A 147 -7.87 23.05 8.65
CA ASP A 147 -8.74 24.19 8.95
C ASP A 147 -8.67 24.59 10.44
N LEU A 148 -8.67 23.59 11.34
CA LEU A 148 -8.56 23.85 12.78
C LEU A 148 -7.22 24.43 13.16
N ALA A 149 -6.11 23.98 12.58
CA ALA A 149 -4.78 24.51 12.85
C ALA A 149 -4.70 26.02 12.47
N ILE A 150 -5.27 26.39 11.32
CA ILE A 150 -5.36 27.78 10.88
C ILE A 150 -6.25 28.59 11.82
N THR A 151 -7.42 28.05 12.19
CA THR A 151 -8.38 28.73 13.06
C THR A 151 -7.81 28.96 14.46
N MET A 152 -7.15 27.95 15.05
CA MET A 152 -6.51 28.06 16.37
C MET A 152 -5.38 29.09 16.37
N SER A 153 -4.60 29.17 15.28
CA SER A 153 -3.55 30.18 15.12
C SER A 153 -4.14 31.61 15.05
N ALA A 154 -5.28 31.76 14.37
CA ALA A 154 -5.98 33.04 14.32
C ALA A 154 -6.54 33.45 15.70
N ILE A 155 -7.13 32.51 16.46
CA ILE A 155 -7.57 32.74 17.85
C ILE A 155 -6.39 33.18 18.73
N GLN A 156 -5.23 32.53 18.60
CA GLN A 156 -4.03 32.86 19.36
C GLN A 156 -3.53 34.26 19.03
N LEU A 157 -3.54 34.67 17.75
CA LEU A 157 -3.17 36.02 17.31
C LEU A 157 -4.06 37.08 17.92
N ASP A 158 -5.38 36.88 17.89
CA ASP A 158 -6.32 37.83 18.46
C ASP A 158 -6.26 37.89 20.00
N ASN A 159 -6.00 36.75 20.67
CA ASN A 159 -5.72 36.70 22.10
C ASN A 159 -4.45 37.51 22.47
N ASN A 160 -3.39 37.39 21.67
CA ASN A 160 -2.16 38.18 21.88
C ASN A 160 -2.41 39.70 21.70
N LYS A 161 -3.31 40.10 20.77
CA LYS A 161 -3.72 41.49 20.63
C LYS A 161 -4.48 41.97 21.87
N ILE A 162 -5.38 41.16 22.44
CA ILE A 162 -6.07 41.45 23.69
C ILE A 162 -5.05 41.73 24.79
N VAL A 163 -4.09 40.83 25.00
CA VAL A 163 -3.03 40.96 26.01
C VAL A 163 -2.23 42.25 25.82
N ALA A 164 -1.77 42.51 24.58
CA ALA A 164 -1.01 43.74 24.27
C ALA A 164 -1.81 45.02 24.53
N THR A 165 -3.08 45.05 24.11
CA THR A 165 -3.97 46.22 24.32
C THR A 165 -4.26 46.44 25.81
N MET A 166 -4.48 45.36 26.57
CA MET A 166 -4.68 45.44 28.03
C MET A 166 -3.44 45.97 28.76
N LEU A 167 -2.24 45.56 28.35
CA LEU A 167 -0.98 46.06 28.88
C LEU A 167 -0.81 47.58 28.61
N LEU A 168 -1.06 48.00 27.37
CA LEU A 168 -0.99 49.42 26.97
C LEU A 168 -2.02 50.30 27.72
N ALA A 169 -3.19 49.73 28.01
CA ALA A 169 -4.24 50.37 28.76
C ALA A 169 -4.04 50.36 30.29
N ASN A 170 -2.91 49.84 30.77
CA ASN A 170 -2.63 49.63 32.21
C ASN A 170 -3.77 48.85 32.92
N ALA A 171 -4.30 47.84 32.28
CA ALA A 171 -5.32 46.97 32.88
C ALA A 171 -4.80 46.26 34.14
N PRO A 172 -5.67 45.88 35.09
CA PRO A 172 -5.25 45.16 36.29
C PRO A 172 -4.42 43.92 35.98
N THR A 173 -3.33 43.71 36.70
CA THR A 173 -2.35 42.63 36.44
C THR A 173 -2.99 41.24 36.44
N ASN A 174 -4.00 40.98 37.30
CA ASN A 174 -4.74 39.74 37.32
C ASN A 174 -5.52 39.48 36.03
N GLN A 175 -6.09 40.51 35.39
CA GLN A 175 -6.82 40.42 34.12
C GLN A 175 -5.84 40.10 32.98
N VAL A 176 -4.69 40.79 32.91
CA VAL A 176 -3.63 40.52 31.94
C VAL A 176 -3.11 39.09 32.11
N ALA A 177 -2.87 38.65 33.33
CA ALA A 177 -2.41 37.29 33.61
C ALA A 177 -3.41 36.22 33.15
N LEU A 178 -4.72 36.44 33.34
CA LEU A 178 -5.76 35.53 32.86
C LEU A 178 -5.86 35.53 31.32
N ALA A 179 -5.72 36.68 30.67
CA ALA A 179 -5.67 36.77 29.19
C ALA A 179 -4.42 36.04 28.64
N GLN A 180 -3.25 36.19 29.26
CA GLN A 180 -2.04 35.43 28.88
C GLN A 180 -2.22 33.92 29.04
N ARG A 181 -2.92 33.47 30.06
CA ARG A 181 -3.21 32.06 30.31
C ARG A 181 -4.04 31.40 29.21
N GLN A 182 -4.84 32.22 28.46
CA GLN A 182 -5.61 31.71 27.31
C GLN A 182 -4.71 31.10 26.23
N THR A 183 -3.51 31.66 26.01
CA THR A 183 -2.54 31.10 25.04
C THR A 183 -2.22 29.64 25.35
N GLN A 184 -2.02 29.30 26.64
CA GLN A 184 -1.74 27.92 27.06
C GLN A 184 -2.96 26.99 26.85
N LEU A 185 -4.19 27.51 27.06
CA LEU A 185 -5.41 26.75 26.82
C LEU A 185 -5.60 26.47 25.32
N ILE A 186 -5.36 27.46 24.47
CA ILE A 186 -5.40 27.32 23.00
C ILE A 186 -4.42 26.24 22.55
N GLU A 187 -3.16 26.28 23.01
CA GLU A 187 -2.16 25.27 22.68
C GLU A 187 -2.54 23.84 23.18
N ARG A 188 -3.14 23.75 24.36
CA ARG A 188 -3.59 22.44 24.90
C ARG A 188 -4.76 21.90 24.12
N MET A 189 -5.71 22.75 23.73
CA MET A 189 -6.83 22.37 22.86
C MET A 189 -6.32 21.91 21.49
N SER A 190 -5.38 22.65 20.86
CA SER A 190 -4.75 22.22 19.60
C SER A 190 -4.11 20.84 19.72
N ARG A 191 -3.29 20.60 20.75
CA ARG A 191 -2.68 19.29 20.99
C ARG A 191 -3.70 18.18 21.25
N SER A 192 -4.84 18.49 21.87
CA SER A 192 -5.92 17.52 22.07
C SER A 192 -6.59 17.16 20.74
N VAL A 193 -6.81 18.12 19.85
CA VAL A 193 -7.32 17.91 18.49
C VAL A 193 -6.38 17.03 17.68
N ASP A 194 -5.08 17.35 17.66
CA ASP A 194 -4.06 16.57 16.94
C ASP A 194 -4.06 15.11 17.40
N LYS A 195 -4.11 14.88 18.72
CA LYS A 195 -4.17 13.54 19.28
C LYS A 195 -5.47 12.78 18.95
N ILE A 196 -6.61 13.48 18.90
CA ILE A 196 -7.89 12.88 18.51
C ILE A 196 -7.84 12.44 17.04
N ILE A 197 -7.26 13.25 16.18
CA ILE A 197 -7.09 12.93 14.75
C ILE A 197 -6.09 11.77 14.59
N GLU A 198 -4.98 11.81 15.32
CA GLU A 198 -3.96 10.78 15.25
C GLU A 198 -4.39 9.44 15.86
N LEU A 199 -5.05 9.43 17.02
CA LEU A 199 -5.30 8.23 17.82
C LEU A 199 -6.77 7.79 17.81
N GLY A 200 -7.67 8.60 17.30
CA GLY A 200 -9.10 8.48 17.49
C GLY A 200 -9.54 9.11 18.82
N THR A 201 -10.86 9.34 18.96
CA THR A 201 -11.42 9.94 20.17
C THR A 201 -11.37 8.94 21.33
N THR A 202 -10.72 9.34 22.41
CA THR A 202 -10.84 8.68 23.70
C THR A 202 -11.61 9.56 24.67
N LYS A 203 -12.27 8.96 25.67
CA LYS A 203 -12.97 9.74 26.71
C LYS A 203 -12.07 10.76 27.37
N ALA A 204 -10.82 10.37 27.67
CA ALA A 204 -9.84 11.24 28.34
C ALA A 204 -9.49 12.49 27.48
N LEU A 205 -9.33 12.31 26.15
CA LEU A 205 -9.04 13.41 25.23
C LEU A 205 -10.24 14.33 25.05
N SER A 206 -11.44 13.77 24.91
CA SER A 206 -12.69 14.54 24.83
C SER A 206 -12.95 15.34 26.09
N ASP A 207 -12.79 14.73 27.28
CA ASP A 207 -12.94 15.39 28.56
C ASP A 207 -11.89 16.48 28.78
N SER A 208 -10.64 16.27 28.32
CA SER A 208 -9.59 17.29 28.38
C SER A 208 -9.92 18.51 27.53
N PHE A 209 -10.31 18.27 26.26
CA PHE A 209 -10.72 19.34 25.38
C PHE A 209 -11.94 20.11 25.94
N SER A 210 -12.95 19.40 26.46
CA SER A 210 -14.14 20.02 27.03
C SER A 210 -13.85 20.88 28.24
N ARG A 211 -12.94 20.45 29.13
CA ARG A 211 -12.52 21.26 30.28
C ARG A 211 -11.76 22.51 29.84
N ASP A 212 -10.84 22.37 28.90
CA ASP A 212 -10.01 23.49 28.42
C ASP A 212 -10.86 24.51 27.63
N SER A 213 -11.79 24.04 26.79
CA SER A 213 -12.73 24.90 26.07
C SER A 213 -13.69 25.64 26.99
N GLY A 214 -14.21 24.96 28.05
CA GLY A 214 -15.08 25.61 29.06
C GLY A 214 -14.32 26.67 29.88
N ASN A 215 -13.07 26.40 30.26
CA ASN A 215 -12.25 27.40 30.94
C ASN A 215 -11.90 28.58 30.02
N PHE A 216 -11.60 28.30 28.76
CA PHE A 216 -11.32 29.31 27.75
C PHE A 216 -12.51 30.25 27.58
N THR A 217 -13.71 29.73 27.31
CA THR A 217 -14.95 30.51 27.12
C THR A 217 -15.27 31.33 28.36
N ARG A 218 -15.17 30.76 29.57
CA ARG A 218 -15.49 31.49 30.81
C ARG A 218 -14.59 32.69 31.04
N VAL A 219 -13.33 32.64 30.67
CA VAL A 219 -12.43 33.80 30.80
C VAL A 219 -12.70 34.84 29.72
N LEU A 220 -12.95 34.42 28.45
CA LEU A 220 -13.31 35.36 27.39
C LEU A 220 -14.58 36.12 27.72
N GLU A 221 -15.63 35.44 28.14
CA GLU A 221 -16.88 36.05 28.60
C GLU A 221 -16.66 37.00 29.79
N GLY A 222 -15.77 36.59 30.72
CA GLY A 222 -15.39 37.40 31.85
C GLY A 222 -14.66 38.71 31.46
N ILE A 223 -13.80 38.66 30.43
CA ILE A 223 -13.14 39.87 29.89
C ILE A 223 -14.17 40.74 29.14
N ALA A 224 -15.12 40.13 28.42
CA ALA A 224 -16.15 40.84 27.67
C ALA A 224 -17.18 41.53 28.58
N ASN A 225 -17.70 40.80 29.58
CA ASN A 225 -18.91 41.19 30.34
C ASN A 225 -18.66 41.41 31.83
N GLY A 226 -17.45 41.07 32.31
CA GLY A 226 -17.11 41.02 33.71
C GLY A 226 -17.42 39.64 34.35
N ASN A 227 -16.63 39.24 35.34
CA ASN A 227 -16.85 38.02 36.12
C ASN A 227 -16.32 38.19 37.54
N ARG A 228 -17.22 38.19 38.53
CA ARG A 228 -16.87 38.42 39.93
C ARG A 228 -16.00 37.28 40.55
N GLU A 229 -16.24 36.06 40.15
CA GLU A 229 -15.47 34.92 40.64
C GLU A 229 -14.01 34.93 40.17
N LEU A 230 -13.79 35.41 38.95
CA LEU A 230 -12.48 35.56 38.34
C LEU A 230 -11.85 36.94 38.61
N LEU A 231 -12.56 37.82 39.35
CA LEU A 231 -12.17 39.22 39.58
C LEU A 231 -11.88 39.94 38.26
N LEU A 232 -12.70 39.70 37.24
CA LEU A 232 -12.63 40.35 35.93
C LEU A 232 -13.66 41.47 35.87
N THR A 233 -13.22 42.65 35.42
CA THR A 233 -14.10 43.75 35.02
C THR A 233 -14.27 43.77 33.51
N ALA A 234 -15.47 44.11 33.03
CA ALA A 234 -15.72 44.20 31.60
C ALA A 234 -14.76 45.19 30.92
N SER A 235 -14.19 44.82 29.80
CA SER A 235 -13.36 45.71 29.02
C SER A 235 -14.24 46.65 28.18
N ASN A 236 -14.07 47.95 28.34
CA ASN A 236 -14.72 48.96 27.48
C ASN A 236 -13.85 49.41 26.30
N ASN A 237 -12.67 48.77 26.12
CA ASN A 237 -11.78 49.07 25.00
C ASN A 237 -12.33 48.46 23.71
N ALA A 238 -12.53 49.28 22.67
CA ALA A 238 -13.12 48.85 21.41
C ALA A 238 -12.28 47.81 20.68
N ASP A 239 -10.94 47.87 20.74
CA ASP A 239 -10.06 46.93 20.09
C ASP A 239 -10.08 45.57 20.78
N VAL A 240 -10.18 45.55 22.13
CA VAL A 240 -10.37 44.33 22.92
C VAL A 240 -11.71 43.70 22.57
N GLN A 241 -12.79 44.46 22.53
CA GLN A 241 -14.11 43.94 22.18
C GLN A 241 -14.16 43.41 20.75
N ALA A 242 -13.54 44.08 19.77
CA ALA A 242 -13.43 43.58 18.40
C ALA A 242 -12.68 42.23 18.31
N SER A 243 -11.58 42.10 19.08
CA SER A 243 -10.81 40.83 19.12
C SER A 243 -11.60 39.74 19.82
N LEU A 244 -12.32 40.02 20.91
CA LEU A 244 -13.18 39.06 21.62
C LEU A 244 -14.30 38.52 20.71
N ASN A 245 -14.98 39.41 19.99
CA ASN A 245 -16.04 39.01 19.05
C ASN A 245 -15.50 38.08 17.96
N ARG A 246 -14.33 38.40 17.41
CA ARG A 246 -13.68 37.55 16.40
C ARG A 246 -13.28 36.20 16.96
N ILE A 247 -12.71 36.14 18.17
CA ILE A 247 -12.41 34.88 18.84
C ILE A 247 -13.67 34.05 19.06
N ASP A 248 -14.77 34.67 19.47
CA ASP A 248 -16.05 33.97 19.69
C ASP A 248 -16.58 33.34 18.40
N GLU A 249 -16.54 34.05 17.27
CA GLU A 249 -16.93 33.52 15.95
C GLU A 249 -16.02 32.34 15.53
N LEU A 250 -14.70 32.50 15.63
CA LEU A 250 -13.74 31.45 15.30
C LEU A 250 -13.89 30.23 16.21
N PHE A 251 -14.11 30.45 17.50
CA PHE A 251 -14.25 29.39 18.47
C PHE A 251 -15.53 28.58 18.29
N ARG A 252 -16.65 29.21 17.90
CA ARG A 252 -17.86 28.48 17.48
C ARG A 252 -17.58 27.54 16.29
N SER A 253 -16.78 27.98 15.32
CA SER A 253 -16.35 27.13 14.21
C SER A 253 -15.55 25.94 14.72
N VAL A 254 -14.60 26.16 15.65
CA VAL A 254 -13.84 25.06 16.28
C VAL A 254 -14.77 24.04 16.92
N MET A 255 -15.77 24.51 17.70
CA MET A 255 -16.70 23.61 18.38
C MET A 255 -17.54 22.78 17.40
N THR A 256 -17.98 23.39 16.29
CA THR A 256 -18.70 22.68 15.22
C THR A 256 -17.82 21.59 14.59
N ARG A 257 -16.57 21.92 14.25
CA ARG A 257 -15.60 20.95 13.69
C ARG A 257 -15.28 19.82 14.66
N MET A 258 -15.24 20.10 15.97
CA MET A 258 -15.04 19.05 16.98
C MET A 258 -16.17 18.02 17.01
N VAL A 259 -17.41 18.44 16.78
CA VAL A 259 -18.56 17.51 16.64
C VAL A 259 -18.35 16.61 15.42
N GLU A 260 -17.91 17.15 14.29
CA GLU A 260 -17.62 16.39 13.07
C GLU A 260 -16.47 15.38 13.27
N ILE A 261 -15.38 15.80 13.94
CA ILE A 261 -14.26 14.91 14.28
C ILE A 261 -14.74 13.76 15.16
N ASN A 262 -15.51 14.04 16.22
CA ASN A 262 -16.00 12.99 17.11
C ASN A 262 -16.89 11.99 16.38
N ALA A 263 -17.74 12.44 15.45
CA ALA A 263 -18.58 11.56 14.65
C ALA A 263 -17.79 10.60 13.74
N ARG A 264 -16.60 11.03 13.26
CA ARG A 264 -15.74 10.23 12.37
C ARG A 264 -14.66 9.44 13.09
N SER A 265 -14.42 9.69 14.35
CA SER A 265 -13.30 9.12 15.10
C SER A 265 -13.36 7.60 15.27
N ALA A 266 -14.55 6.99 15.26
CA ALA A 266 -14.71 5.53 15.29
C ALA A 266 -14.07 4.88 14.04
N HIS A 267 -14.24 5.48 12.87
CA HIS A 267 -13.65 5.01 11.61
C HIS A 267 -12.11 5.04 11.62
N VAL A 268 -11.52 6.00 12.33
CA VAL A 268 -10.06 6.07 12.51
C VAL A 268 -9.56 4.85 13.27
N ALA A 269 -10.23 4.48 14.35
CA ALA A 269 -9.83 3.35 15.19
C ALA A 269 -9.94 2.01 14.44
N GLU A 270 -11.01 1.81 13.68
CA GLU A 270 -11.22 0.62 12.85
C GLU A 270 -10.14 0.53 11.76
N MET A 271 -9.94 1.60 11.01
CA MET A 271 -8.91 1.62 9.97
C MET A 271 -7.51 1.36 10.51
N LYS A 272 -7.15 1.94 11.67
CA LYS A 272 -5.86 1.68 12.30
C LYS A 272 -5.69 0.23 12.71
N LYS A 273 -6.74 -0.42 13.20
CA LYS A 273 -6.72 -1.83 13.53
C LYS A 273 -6.46 -2.67 12.27
N SER A 274 -7.17 -2.40 11.17
CA SER A 274 -6.98 -3.09 9.90
C SER A 274 -5.58 -2.84 9.33
N ALA A 275 -5.09 -1.60 9.39
CA ALA A 275 -3.74 -1.23 8.94
C ALA A 275 -2.63 -1.94 9.75
N GLU A 276 -2.77 -2.01 11.07
CA GLU A 276 -1.82 -2.71 11.94
C GLU A 276 -1.84 -4.21 11.68
N SER A 277 -3.02 -4.80 11.50
CA SER A 277 -3.16 -6.22 11.15
C SER A 277 -2.47 -6.56 9.83
N ILE A 278 -2.67 -5.75 8.77
CA ILE A 278 -2.00 -5.91 7.48
C ILE A 278 -0.47 -5.79 7.66
N TYR A 279 -0.01 -4.81 8.42
CA TYR A 279 1.41 -4.59 8.64
C TYR A 279 2.06 -5.78 9.37
N GLN A 280 1.44 -6.29 10.43
CA GLN A 280 1.95 -7.44 11.18
C GLN A 280 1.90 -8.73 10.36
N GLY A 281 0.84 -8.96 9.58
CA GLY A 281 0.72 -10.12 8.70
C GLY A 281 1.62 -10.07 7.47
N SER A 282 2.21 -8.91 7.12
CA SER A 282 2.98 -8.74 5.89
C SER A 282 4.22 -9.63 5.79
N ALA A 283 4.82 -10.01 6.92
CA ALA A 283 5.95 -10.93 6.94
C ALA A 283 5.52 -12.35 6.52
N ASP A 284 4.39 -12.83 7.03
CA ASP A 284 3.84 -14.15 6.70
C ASP A 284 3.44 -14.21 5.22
N VAL A 285 2.82 -13.12 4.70
CA VAL A 285 2.49 -12.98 3.28
C VAL A 285 3.75 -13.06 2.41
N ARG A 286 4.79 -12.29 2.76
CA ARG A 286 6.07 -12.29 2.05
C ARG A 286 6.71 -13.68 2.03
N ASP A 287 6.76 -14.34 3.19
CA ASP A 287 7.42 -15.63 3.34
C ASP A 287 6.66 -16.74 2.58
N LEU A 288 5.33 -16.64 2.55
CA LEU A 288 4.48 -17.58 1.78
C LEU A 288 4.69 -17.44 0.27
N TYR A 289 4.74 -16.21 -0.27
CA TYR A 289 5.03 -15.99 -1.69
C TYR A 289 6.50 -16.33 -2.03
N GLY A 290 7.42 -16.15 -1.09
CA GLY A 290 8.79 -16.66 -1.20
C GLY A 290 8.85 -18.18 -1.30
N ALA A 291 8.08 -18.91 -0.47
CA ALA A 291 7.96 -20.35 -0.53
C ALA A 291 7.31 -20.82 -1.85
N LEU A 292 6.28 -20.13 -2.32
CA LEU A 292 5.64 -20.38 -3.62
C LEU A 292 6.64 -20.21 -4.77
N ALA A 293 7.44 -19.15 -4.77
CA ALA A 293 8.50 -18.92 -5.75
C ALA A 293 9.54 -20.08 -5.73
N ALA A 294 10.01 -20.47 -4.53
CA ALA A 294 10.94 -21.57 -4.37
C ALA A 294 10.33 -22.90 -4.89
N ARG A 295 9.02 -23.08 -4.71
CA ARG A 295 8.31 -24.25 -5.24
C ARG A 295 8.31 -24.25 -6.77
N TYR A 296 7.99 -23.13 -7.42
CA TYR A 296 8.09 -23.02 -8.88
C TYR A 296 9.52 -23.31 -9.39
N GLU A 297 10.53 -22.82 -8.69
CA GLU A 297 11.92 -23.10 -9.06
C GLU A 297 12.27 -24.58 -8.92
N SER A 298 11.80 -25.24 -7.86
CA SER A 298 12.02 -26.69 -7.66
C SER A 298 11.33 -27.58 -8.69
N THR A 299 10.30 -27.06 -9.38
CA THR A 299 9.59 -27.74 -10.46
C THR A 299 10.38 -27.67 -11.77
N ARG A 300 11.33 -26.73 -11.86
CA ARG A 300 12.18 -26.54 -13.03
C ARG A 300 12.97 -27.79 -13.34
N GLY A 301 12.75 -28.38 -14.51
CA GLY A 301 13.49 -29.54 -14.98
C GLY A 301 12.97 -30.91 -14.52
N LYS A 302 11.89 -30.98 -13.69
CA LYS A 302 11.30 -32.28 -13.32
C LYS A 302 10.54 -32.95 -14.47
N GLY A 303 10.03 -32.14 -15.43
CA GLY A 303 9.20 -32.62 -16.54
C GLY A 303 9.98 -33.03 -17.78
N ILE A 304 11.25 -32.63 -17.94
CA ILE A 304 12.01 -32.85 -19.17
C ILE A 304 13.42 -33.33 -18.84
N LYS A 305 13.81 -34.46 -19.40
CA LYS A 305 15.20 -34.92 -19.41
C LYS A 305 16.06 -33.79 -20.01
N SER A 306 17.09 -33.39 -19.27
CA SER A 306 18.00 -32.25 -19.50
C SER A 306 18.14 -31.88 -20.99
N PRO A 307 18.15 -30.57 -21.39
CA PRO A 307 18.41 -30.16 -22.78
C PRO A 307 19.74 -30.71 -23.33
N LEU A 308 20.66 -31.08 -22.45
CA LEU A 308 21.88 -31.81 -22.79
C LEU A 308 21.60 -33.19 -23.43
N PHE A 309 20.50 -33.85 -23.07
CA PHE A 309 20.13 -35.13 -23.69
C PHE A 309 19.69 -34.90 -25.16
N GLY A 310 18.94 -33.83 -25.44
CA GLY A 310 18.58 -33.48 -26.81
C GLY A 310 19.80 -33.12 -27.67
N ILE A 311 20.75 -32.33 -27.09
CA ILE A 311 22.01 -31.98 -27.76
C ILE A 311 22.86 -33.23 -27.98
N GLY A 312 22.94 -34.15 -27.04
CA GLY A 312 23.62 -35.44 -27.15
C GLY A 312 23.06 -36.30 -28.30
N CYS A 313 21.73 -36.35 -28.44
CA CYS A 313 21.07 -37.04 -29.55
C CYS A 313 21.36 -36.43 -30.92
N VAL A 314 21.43 -35.09 -31.01
CA VAL A 314 21.79 -34.39 -32.26
C VAL A 314 23.27 -34.65 -32.61
N ILE A 315 24.18 -34.60 -31.66
CA ILE A 315 25.58 -34.90 -31.88
C ILE A 315 25.77 -36.38 -32.32
N ALA A 316 25.07 -37.31 -31.68
CA ALA A 316 25.11 -38.73 -32.08
C ALA A 316 24.55 -38.93 -33.49
N ALA A 317 23.46 -38.26 -33.86
CA ALA A 317 22.89 -38.28 -35.21
C ALA A 317 23.85 -37.68 -36.26
N LEU A 318 24.53 -36.59 -35.95
CA LEU A 318 25.54 -35.98 -36.83
C LEU A 318 26.78 -36.90 -37.00
N MET A 319 27.23 -37.57 -35.93
CA MET A 319 28.34 -38.53 -36.01
C MET A 319 27.97 -39.74 -36.85
N MET A 320 26.72 -40.27 -36.72
CA MET A 320 26.24 -41.36 -37.59
C MET A 320 26.19 -40.94 -39.06
N LEU A 321 25.72 -39.70 -39.35
CA LEU A 321 25.72 -39.22 -40.72
C LEU A 321 27.15 -39.05 -41.30
N ALA A 322 28.08 -38.60 -40.48
CA ALA A 322 29.47 -38.45 -40.89
C ALA A 322 30.12 -39.81 -41.23
N THR A 323 29.80 -40.89 -40.47
CA THR A 323 30.30 -42.24 -40.74
C THR A 323 29.70 -42.88 -41.98
N ILE A 324 28.61 -42.35 -42.52
CA ILE A 324 27.97 -42.79 -43.77
C ILE A 324 28.62 -42.10 -44.97
N CYS A 325 29.17 -40.89 -44.79
CA CYS A 325 29.77 -40.07 -45.87
C CYS A 325 31.28 -40.41 -46.09
N PHE A 326 31.89 -41.18 -45.22
CA PHE A 326 33.23 -41.72 -45.39
C PHE A 326 33.16 -43.19 -45.83
#